data_170f3fca175467ef13e9a9923c3a0bb2
#
_entry.id   170f3fca175467ef13e9a9923c3a0bb2
#
_cell.length_a   1.000
_cell.length_b   1.000
_cell.length_c   1.000
_cell.angle_alpha   90.00
_cell.angle_beta   90.00
_cell.angle_gamma   90.00
#
_symmetry.space_group_name_H-M   'P 1'
#
loop_
_entity.id
_entity.type
_entity.pdbx_description
1 polymer ?
#
loop_
_entity_poly.entity_id
_entity_poly.type
_entity_poly.pdbx_seq_one_letter_code
_entity_poly.pdbx_strand_id
1 'polypeptide(L)'
;MDYKELANLIFPDAKDISYYEEKYPERDLPEGAIVTRFAPSPTGFVHIGGLYQSLIARKLASQTNGVFFLRVEDTDQKREVENAVSGIVSSLKDFAIEPDEGMISEEEGKGNYGPYKQSQRKEIYQAYAKYLIEQGKAYPCFCTPEDVEEIRAKQEAAKIRPGYYGVCNIMVISFQKDLNQRALSM
;
A
#
# COMPACT_ATOMS: atom_id res chain seq x y z
N MET A 1 -0.23 20.42 19.68
CA MET A 1 0.37 19.93 18.40
C MET A 1 -0.76 19.79 17.41
N ASP A 2 -0.70 20.51 16.31
CA ASP A 2 -1.68 20.31 15.25
C ASP A 2 -1.29 19.10 14.37
N TYR A 3 -2.18 18.71 13.46
CA TYR A 3 -1.93 17.54 12.60
C TYR A 3 -0.71 17.73 11.69
N LYS A 4 -0.42 18.97 11.29
CA LYS A 4 0.73 19.30 10.44
C LYS A 4 2.04 19.17 11.22
N GLU A 5 2.07 19.65 12.46
CA GLU A 5 3.22 19.47 13.36
C GLU A 5 3.46 17.98 13.64
N LEU A 6 2.40 17.22 13.92
CA LEU A 6 2.49 15.77 14.13
C LEU A 6 3.04 15.05 12.90
N ALA A 7 2.55 15.38 11.71
CA ALA A 7 2.99 14.78 10.47
C ALA A 7 4.48 15.07 10.19
N ASN A 8 4.92 16.31 10.43
CA ASN A 8 6.31 16.70 10.28
C ASN A 8 7.23 16.04 11.32
N LEU A 9 6.76 15.81 12.54
CA LEU A 9 7.52 15.09 13.57
C LEU A 9 7.74 13.62 13.18
N ILE A 10 6.72 12.96 12.60
CA ILE A 10 6.78 11.55 12.22
C ILE A 10 7.58 11.35 10.92
N PHE A 11 7.40 12.25 9.96
CA PHE A 11 8.01 12.17 8.62
C PHE A 11 8.71 13.48 8.25
N PRO A 12 9.82 13.85 8.95
CA PRO A 12 10.49 15.14 8.73
C PRO A 12 11.06 15.27 7.31
N ASP A 13 11.57 14.18 6.73
CA ASP A 13 12.25 14.18 5.44
C ASP A 13 11.36 13.75 4.28
N ALA A 14 10.08 13.44 4.53
CA ALA A 14 9.18 13.02 3.47
C ALA A 14 8.84 14.20 2.55
N LYS A 15 8.98 13.95 1.25
CA LYS A 15 8.59 14.90 0.20
C LYS A 15 7.09 15.17 0.24
N ASP A 16 6.70 16.32 -0.28
CA ASP A 16 5.29 16.64 -0.51
C ASP A 16 4.68 15.71 -1.58
N ILE A 17 3.37 15.47 -1.49
CA ILE A 17 2.68 14.63 -2.47
C ILE A 17 2.73 15.22 -3.88
N SER A 18 2.75 16.55 -4.03
CA SER A 18 2.86 17.23 -5.32
C SER A 18 4.09 16.79 -6.12
N TYR A 19 5.22 16.52 -5.44
CA TYR A 19 6.40 15.96 -6.08
C TYR A 19 6.10 14.61 -6.77
N TYR A 20 5.28 13.77 -6.15
CA TYR A 20 4.94 12.46 -6.71
C TYR A 20 3.83 12.55 -7.74
N GLU A 21 2.92 13.52 -7.63
CA GLU A 21 1.90 13.79 -8.65
C GLU A 21 2.53 14.32 -9.95
N GLU A 22 3.55 15.17 -9.85
CA GLU A 22 4.34 15.60 -11.01
C GLU A 22 5.17 14.46 -11.61
N LYS A 23 5.80 13.63 -10.74
CA LYS A 23 6.63 12.51 -11.19
C LYS A 23 5.81 11.39 -11.84
N TYR A 24 4.59 11.19 -11.40
CA TYR A 24 3.66 10.17 -11.87
C TYR A 24 2.33 10.83 -12.30
N PRO A 25 2.34 11.59 -13.40
CA PRO A 25 1.14 12.26 -13.88
C PRO A 25 0.06 11.24 -14.27
N GLU A 26 -1.17 11.72 -14.40
CA GLU A 26 -2.25 10.89 -14.93
C GLU A 26 -1.85 10.29 -16.28
N ARG A 27 -2.26 9.05 -16.50
CA ARG A 27 -1.97 8.34 -17.75
C ARG A 27 -2.79 8.95 -18.89
N ASP A 28 -2.16 9.16 -20.03
CA ASP A 28 -2.86 9.50 -21.27
C ASP A 28 -3.56 8.25 -21.82
N LEU A 29 -4.77 8.02 -21.34
CA LEU A 29 -5.61 6.87 -21.69
C LEU A 29 -6.98 7.33 -22.19
N PRO A 30 -7.65 6.55 -23.06
CA PRO A 30 -9.00 6.85 -23.50
C PRO A 30 -10.00 6.94 -22.33
N GLU A 31 -11.06 7.71 -22.50
CA GLU A 31 -12.14 7.79 -21.53
C GLU A 31 -12.73 6.39 -21.25
N GLY A 32 -12.88 6.06 -19.98
CA GLY A 32 -13.35 4.75 -19.54
C GLY A 32 -12.29 3.65 -19.54
N ALA A 33 -11.04 3.95 -19.88
CA ALA A 33 -9.93 2.99 -19.79
C ALA A 33 -9.69 2.57 -18.33
N ILE A 34 -9.52 1.27 -18.10
CA ILE A 34 -9.34 0.70 -16.76
C ILE A 34 -7.88 0.33 -16.55
N VAL A 35 -7.29 0.83 -15.48
CA VAL A 35 -5.96 0.43 -15.02
C VAL A 35 -6.12 -0.66 -13.97
N THR A 36 -5.55 -1.83 -14.24
CA THR A 36 -5.63 -2.99 -13.35
C THR A 36 -4.26 -3.44 -12.88
N ARG A 37 -4.21 -4.13 -11.75
CA ARG A 37 -2.98 -4.59 -11.12
C ARG A 37 -3.08 -6.05 -10.70
N PHE A 38 -2.02 -6.80 -10.97
CA PHE A 38 -1.70 -8.02 -10.24
C PHE A 38 -0.62 -7.70 -9.20
N ALA A 39 -0.83 -8.10 -7.96
CA ALA A 39 0.02 -7.75 -6.82
C ALA A 39 0.39 -8.99 -6.00
N PRO A 40 1.16 -9.92 -6.58
CA PRO A 40 1.58 -11.12 -5.87
C PRO A 40 2.68 -10.83 -4.86
N SER A 41 2.71 -11.62 -3.77
CA SER A 41 3.89 -11.71 -2.91
C SER A 41 4.84 -12.77 -3.47
N PRO A 42 6.18 -12.55 -3.44
CA PRO A 42 7.16 -13.49 -3.99
C PRO A 42 7.44 -14.66 -3.02
N THR A 43 6.38 -15.34 -2.58
CA THR A 43 6.44 -16.41 -1.56
C THR A 43 6.36 -17.82 -2.16
N GLY A 44 6.55 -17.93 -3.46
CA GLY A 44 6.54 -19.20 -4.19
C GLY A 44 5.89 -19.09 -5.57
N PHE A 45 5.42 -20.22 -6.07
CA PHE A 45 4.80 -20.28 -7.40
C PHE A 45 3.42 -19.63 -7.42
N VAL A 46 3.07 -19.05 -8.58
CA VAL A 46 1.72 -18.54 -8.80
C VAL A 46 0.75 -19.73 -8.90
N HIS A 47 -0.17 -19.83 -7.96
CA HIS A 47 -1.22 -20.86 -8.03
C HIS A 47 -2.36 -20.42 -8.98
N ILE A 48 -3.23 -21.38 -9.33
CA ILE A 48 -4.33 -21.17 -10.30
C ILE A 48 -5.24 -19.96 -9.95
N GLY A 49 -5.47 -19.68 -8.67
CA GLY A 49 -6.23 -18.51 -8.24
C GLY A 49 -5.55 -17.17 -8.61
N GLY A 50 -4.22 -17.09 -8.49
CA GLY A 50 -3.44 -15.93 -8.92
C GLY A 50 -3.46 -15.75 -10.44
N LEU A 51 -3.32 -16.83 -11.19
CA LEU A 51 -3.44 -16.80 -12.65
C LEU A 51 -4.84 -16.36 -13.09
N TYR A 52 -5.90 -16.88 -12.45
CA TYR A 52 -7.27 -16.48 -12.75
C TYR A 52 -7.51 -14.99 -12.50
N GLN A 53 -7.05 -14.46 -11.34
CA GLN A 53 -7.12 -13.02 -11.04
C GLN A 53 -6.38 -12.18 -12.08
N SER A 54 -5.18 -12.61 -12.47
CA SER A 54 -4.37 -11.94 -13.47
C SER A 54 -5.04 -11.94 -14.84
N LEU A 55 -5.66 -13.06 -15.23
CA LEU A 55 -6.39 -13.17 -16.47
C LEU A 55 -7.58 -12.20 -16.53
N ILE A 56 -8.37 -12.12 -15.46
CA ILE A 56 -9.50 -11.18 -15.37
C ILE A 56 -9.00 -9.74 -15.43
N ALA A 57 -7.96 -9.41 -14.64
CA ALA A 57 -7.37 -8.08 -14.62
C ALA A 57 -6.83 -7.68 -16.01
N ARG A 58 -6.08 -8.58 -16.67
CA ARG A 58 -5.59 -8.38 -18.04
C ARG A 58 -6.73 -8.18 -19.04
N LYS A 59 -7.80 -9.00 -18.93
CA LYS A 59 -8.96 -8.93 -19.82
C LYS A 59 -9.68 -7.59 -19.69
N LEU A 60 -9.93 -7.11 -18.46
CA LEU A 60 -10.58 -5.83 -18.21
C LEU A 60 -9.75 -4.66 -18.78
N ALA A 61 -8.46 -4.63 -18.55
CA ALA A 61 -7.59 -3.60 -19.10
C ALA A 61 -7.62 -3.61 -20.64
N SER A 62 -7.43 -4.78 -21.26
CA SER A 62 -7.39 -4.88 -22.73
C SER A 62 -8.71 -4.54 -23.41
N GLN A 63 -9.87 -4.83 -22.79
CA GLN A 63 -11.18 -4.50 -23.34
C GLN A 63 -11.48 -3.00 -23.35
N THR A 64 -10.81 -2.24 -22.50
CA THR A 64 -11.01 -0.79 -22.33
C THR A 64 -9.85 0.05 -22.86
N ASN A 65 -8.90 -0.56 -23.57
CA ASN A 65 -7.64 0.09 -23.96
C ASN A 65 -6.89 0.71 -22.77
N GLY A 66 -7.00 0.07 -21.62
CA GLY A 66 -6.32 0.46 -20.38
C GLY A 66 -4.98 -0.23 -20.22
N VAL A 67 -4.48 -0.29 -18.97
CA VAL A 67 -3.17 -0.84 -18.63
C VAL A 67 -3.30 -1.92 -17.57
N PHE A 68 -2.68 -3.07 -17.80
CA PHE A 68 -2.48 -4.10 -16.79
C PHE A 68 -1.03 -4.09 -16.31
N PHE A 69 -0.79 -3.94 -15.01
CA PHE A 69 0.58 -3.91 -14.48
C PHE A 69 0.83 -4.92 -13.35
N LEU A 70 2.09 -5.38 -13.29
CA LEU A 70 2.59 -6.27 -12.25
C LEU A 70 3.40 -5.48 -11.23
N ARG A 71 2.94 -5.45 -9.97
CA ARG A 71 3.71 -4.90 -8.84
C ARG A 71 3.88 -5.96 -7.77
N VAL A 72 5.10 -6.39 -7.55
CA VAL A 72 5.44 -7.39 -6.55
C VAL A 72 5.36 -6.79 -5.15
N GLU A 73 4.65 -7.48 -4.24
CA GLU A 73 4.49 -7.08 -2.84
C GLU A 73 5.45 -7.92 -1.97
N ASP A 74 6.71 -7.48 -1.91
CA ASP A 74 7.87 -8.13 -1.29
C ASP A 74 8.13 -7.68 0.16
N THR A 75 7.09 -7.25 0.89
CA THR A 75 7.24 -6.77 2.27
C THR A 75 7.40 -7.89 3.30
N ASP A 76 7.03 -9.12 2.96
CA ASP A 76 7.21 -10.30 3.81
C ASP A 76 8.53 -11.03 3.48
N GLN A 77 9.64 -10.40 3.84
CA GLN A 77 10.98 -10.91 3.61
C GLN A 77 11.25 -12.29 4.23
N LYS A 78 10.49 -12.68 5.26
CA LYS A 78 10.66 -14.00 5.91
C LYS A 78 10.19 -15.17 5.06
N ARG A 79 9.27 -14.89 4.13
CA ARG A 79 8.68 -15.91 3.23
C ARG A 79 9.10 -15.71 1.78
N GLU A 80 9.96 -14.75 1.49
CA GLU A 80 10.48 -14.54 0.16
C GLU A 80 11.29 -15.75 -0.32
N VAL A 81 11.01 -16.18 -1.54
CA VAL A 81 11.69 -17.32 -2.18
C VAL A 81 12.59 -16.76 -3.29
N GLU A 82 13.81 -17.28 -3.35
CA GLU A 82 14.77 -16.91 -4.39
C GLU A 82 14.19 -17.15 -5.80
N ASN A 83 14.40 -16.20 -6.70
CA ASN A 83 13.89 -16.21 -8.08
C ASN A 83 12.34 -16.27 -8.20
N ALA A 84 11.61 -15.94 -7.14
CA ALA A 84 10.14 -15.98 -7.17
C ALA A 84 9.54 -14.95 -8.13
N VAL A 85 10.14 -13.77 -8.27
CA VAL A 85 9.64 -12.75 -9.22
C VAL A 85 9.79 -13.24 -10.66
N SER A 86 10.94 -13.82 -11.01
CA SER A 86 11.17 -14.42 -12.32
C SER A 86 10.20 -15.57 -12.59
N GLY A 87 9.91 -16.39 -11.58
CA GLY A 87 8.91 -17.45 -11.65
C GLY A 87 7.49 -16.91 -11.89
N ILE A 88 7.11 -15.80 -11.25
CA ILE A 88 5.83 -15.12 -11.48
C ILE A 88 5.75 -14.61 -12.92
N VAL A 89 6.79 -13.90 -13.39
CA VAL A 89 6.84 -13.34 -14.75
C VAL A 89 6.76 -14.46 -15.79
N SER A 90 7.53 -15.55 -15.63
CA SER A 90 7.48 -16.70 -16.53
C SER A 90 6.08 -17.33 -16.54
N SER A 91 5.48 -17.55 -15.37
CA SER A 91 4.14 -18.12 -15.30
C SER A 91 3.10 -17.26 -16.03
N LEU A 92 3.13 -15.93 -15.85
CA LEU A 92 2.22 -15.05 -16.57
C LEU A 92 2.44 -15.13 -18.09
N LYS A 93 3.68 -15.21 -18.55
CA LYS A 93 4.02 -15.35 -19.96
C LYS A 93 3.53 -16.67 -20.55
N ASP A 94 3.71 -17.79 -19.83
CA ASP A 94 3.28 -19.12 -20.28
C ASP A 94 1.76 -19.21 -20.49
N PHE A 95 0.99 -18.39 -19.76
CA PHE A 95 -0.46 -18.29 -19.88
C PHE A 95 -0.92 -17.12 -20.76
N ALA A 96 -0.01 -16.44 -21.48
CA ALA A 96 -0.30 -15.26 -22.30
C ALA A 96 -1.00 -14.10 -21.55
N ILE A 97 -0.62 -13.90 -20.28
CA ILE A 97 -1.11 -12.83 -19.39
C ILE A 97 -0.01 -11.78 -19.16
N GLU A 98 0.75 -11.46 -20.17
CA GLU A 98 1.88 -10.53 -20.01
C GLU A 98 1.38 -9.14 -19.59
N PRO A 99 2.01 -8.51 -18.56
CA PRO A 99 1.68 -7.15 -18.15
C PRO A 99 2.23 -6.12 -19.16
N ASP A 100 1.52 -5.01 -19.31
CA ASP A 100 1.98 -3.87 -20.10
C ASP A 100 3.14 -3.15 -19.42
N GLU A 101 3.10 -3.08 -18.07
CA GLU A 101 4.10 -2.49 -17.19
C GLU A 101 4.33 -3.38 -15.96
N GLY A 102 5.43 -3.18 -15.26
CA GLY A 102 5.70 -3.89 -14.01
C GLY A 102 7.06 -4.56 -13.99
N MET A 103 7.26 -5.49 -13.05
CA MET A 103 8.47 -6.29 -12.99
C MET A 103 8.56 -7.23 -14.19
N ILE A 104 9.77 -7.30 -14.78
CA ILE A 104 10.10 -8.19 -15.89
C ILE A 104 11.18 -9.22 -15.52
N SER A 105 11.90 -8.98 -14.41
CA SER A 105 12.86 -9.90 -13.80
C SER A 105 12.96 -9.61 -12.30
N GLU A 106 13.94 -10.22 -11.62
CA GLU A 106 14.22 -9.93 -10.20
C GLU A 106 14.59 -8.46 -9.95
N GLU A 107 15.32 -7.83 -10.85
CA GLU A 107 15.89 -6.50 -10.66
C GLU A 107 15.26 -5.43 -11.57
N GLU A 108 14.64 -5.84 -12.67
CA GLU A 108 14.21 -4.92 -13.71
C GLU A 108 12.69 -4.78 -13.77
N GLY A 109 12.25 -3.53 -13.96
CA GLY A 109 10.87 -3.18 -14.23
C GLY A 109 10.73 -2.41 -15.54
N LYS A 110 9.57 -2.56 -16.20
CA LYS A 110 9.19 -1.87 -17.44
C LYS A 110 8.06 -0.88 -17.16
N GLY A 111 8.18 0.34 -17.69
CA GLY A 111 7.13 1.38 -17.59
C GLY A 111 7.56 2.58 -16.77
N ASN A 112 6.70 3.62 -16.76
CA ASN A 112 7.01 4.94 -16.21
C ASN A 112 6.49 5.18 -14.79
N TYR A 113 5.74 4.22 -14.22
CA TYR A 113 5.08 4.35 -12.90
C TYR A 113 5.72 3.47 -11.82
N GLY A 114 6.97 3.09 -12.04
CA GLY A 114 7.80 2.37 -11.07
C GLY A 114 8.15 3.20 -9.83
N PRO A 115 8.90 2.60 -8.90
CA PRO A 115 9.34 1.21 -8.89
C PRO A 115 8.18 0.22 -8.72
N TYR A 116 8.35 -0.99 -9.23
CA TYR A 116 7.31 -2.03 -9.23
C TYR A 116 7.57 -3.15 -8.20
N LYS A 117 8.52 -2.95 -7.28
CA LYS A 117 8.64 -3.68 -6.01
C LYS A 117 8.11 -2.79 -4.88
N GLN A 118 7.29 -3.34 -4.00
CA GLN A 118 6.67 -2.56 -2.92
C GLN A 118 7.71 -2.02 -1.93
N SER A 119 8.76 -2.79 -1.61
CA SER A 119 9.86 -2.38 -0.72
C SER A 119 10.56 -1.11 -1.21
N GLN A 120 10.65 -0.90 -2.51
CA GLN A 120 11.29 0.27 -3.14
C GLN A 120 10.41 1.52 -3.14
N ARG A 121 9.16 1.45 -2.65
CA ARG A 121 8.17 2.55 -2.66
C ARG A 121 8.03 3.25 -1.30
N LYS A 122 8.93 2.99 -0.37
CA LYS A 122 8.86 3.51 1.00
C LYS A 122 8.67 5.03 1.05
N GLU A 123 9.44 5.78 0.29
CA GLU A 123 9.35 7.25 0.26
C GLU A 123 7.98 7.74 -0.24
N ILE A 124 7.41 7.07 -1.26
CA ILE A 124 6.07 7.39 -1.78
C ILE A 124 5.04 7.17 -0.67
N TYR A 125 5.09 6.01 0.01
CA TYR A 125 4.15 5.70 1.08
C TYR A 125 4.28 6.65 2.27
N GLN A 126 5.50 7.06 2.62
CA GLN A 126 5.74 8.05 3.68
C GLN A 126 5.14 9.42 3.33
N ALA A 127 5.28 9.89 2.09
CA ALA A 127 4.69 11.14 1.64
C ALA A 127 3.16 11.13 1.74
N TYR A 128 2.50 10.06 1.25
CA TYR A 128 1.05 9.93 1.35
C TYR A 128 0.56 9.68 2.78
N ALA A 129 1.31 8.94 3.60
CA ALA A 129 1.01 8.78 5.02
C ALA A 129 1.07 10.12 5.76
N LYS A 130 2.12 10.93 5.51
CA LYS A 130 2.25 12.29 6.02
C LYS A 130 1.04 13.14 5.65
N TYR A 131 0.69 13.18 4.38
CA TYR A 131 -0.48 13.91 3.88
C TYR A 131 -1.78 13.46 4.58
N LEU A 132 -2.00 12.16 4.74
CA LEU A 132 -3.19 11.66 5.43
C LEU A 132 -3.25 12.07 6.90
N ILE A 133 -2.10 12.15 7.59
CA ILE A 133 -2.03 12.67 8.96
C ILE A 133 -2.36 14.16 8.98
N GLU A 134 -1.81 14.95 8.07
CA GLU A 134 -2.10 16.39 7.93
C GLU A 134 -3.61 16.65 7.73
N GLN A 135 -4.29 15.76 7.02
CA GLN A 135 -5.74 15.82 6.81
C GLN A 135 -6.57 15.22 7.97
N GLY A 136 -5.93 14.74 9.03
CA GLY A 136 -6.61 14.06 10.13
C GLY A 136 -7.26 12.72 9.77
N LYS A 137 -6.86 12.12 8.63
CA LYS A 137 -7.38 10.84 8.11
C LYS A 137 -6.54 9.64 8.51
N ALA A 138 -5.37 9.87 9.07
CA ALA A 138 -4.50 8.85 9.64
C ALA A 138 -3.93 9.33 10.98
N TYR A 139 -3.51 8.40 11.81
CA TYR A 139 -2.90 8.66 13.10
C TYR A 139 -1.83 7.62 13.43
N PRO A 140 -0.81 7.94 14.24
CA PRO A 140 0.19 6.98 14.67
C PRO A 140 -0.41 5.94 15.61
N CYS A 141 -0.08 4.67 15.39
CA CYS A 141 -0.41 3.58 16.29
C CYS A 141 0.84 3.11 17.01
N PHE A 142 0.78 3.05 18.34
CA PHE A 142 1.88 2.65 19.22
C PHE A 142 1.68 1.26 19.85
N CYS A 143 0.64 0.53 19.40
CA CYS A 143 0.42 -0.83 19.87
C CYS A 143 1.57 -1.75 19.42
N THR A 144 2.10 -2.52 20.35
CA THR A 144 3.03 -3.61 20.03
C THR A 144 2.28 -4.82 19.46
N PRO A 145 2.96 -5.79 18.84
CA PRO A 145 2.34 -7.05 18.44
C PRO A 145 1.63 -7.75 19.61
N GLU A 146 2.21 -7.71 20.81
CA GLU A 146 1.67 -8.29 22.04
C GLU A 146 0.37 -7.59 22.46
N ASP A 147 0.31 -6.26 22.41
CA ASP A 147 -0.92 -5.48 22.68
C ASP A 147 -2.04 -5.87 21.73
N VAL A 148 -1.72 -6.02 20.44
CA VAL A 148 -2.71 -6.42 19.42
C VAL A 148 -3.22 -7.83 19.67
N GLU A 149 -2.36 -8.77 20.06
CA GLU A 149 -2.74 -10.15 20.37
C GLU A 149 -3.61 -10.22 21.63
N GLU A 150 -3.29 -9.45 22.67
CA GLU A 150 -4.11 -9.34 23.89
C GLU A 150 -5.51 -8.77 23.59
N ILE A 151 -5.58 -7.72 22.74
CA ILE A 151 -6.85 -7.15 22.29
C ILE A 151 -7.67 -8.21 21.54
N ARG A 152 -7.03 -8.97 20.62
CA ARG A 152 -7.68 -10.03 19.87
C ARG A 152 -8.24 -11.11 20.80
N ALA A 153 -7.44 -11.60 21.74
CA ALA A 153 -7.86 -12.61 22.71
C ALA A 153 -9.07 -12.17 23.55
N LYS A 154 -9.09 -10.91 24.01
CA LYS A 154 -10.23 -10.32 24.72
C LYS A 154 -11.50 -10.25 23.86
N GLN A 155 -11.35 -9.90 22.58
CA GLN A 155 -12.47 -9.84 21.64
C GLN A 155 -13.05 -11.22 21.35
N GLU A 156 -12.20 -12.24 21.16
CA GLU A 156 -12.62 -13.63 20.96
C GLU A 156 -13.34 -14.19 22.19
N ALA A 157 -12.81 -13.95 23.38
CA ALA A 157 -13.47 -14.33 24.64
C ALA A 157 -14.85 -13.68 24.81
N ALA A 158 -15.00 -12.44 24.35
CA ALA A 158 -16.26 -11.70 24.35
C ALA A 158 -17.16 -12.04 23.15
N LYS A 159 -16.77 -12.95 22.25
CA LYS A 159 -17.45 -13.29 20.99
C LYS A 159 -17.64 -12.09 20.06
N ILE A 160 -16.75 -11.12 20.12
CA ILE A 160 -16.66 -9.98 19.20
C ILE A 160 -15.72 -10.37 18.06
N ARG A 161 -16.06 -9.98 16.83
CA ARG A 161 -15.17 -10.24 15.69
C ARG A 161 -13.80 -9.58 15.94
N PRO A 162 -12.68 -10.33 15.89
CA PRO A 162 -11.36 -9.77 16.09
C PRO A 162 -11.04 -8.67 15.08
N GLY A 163 -10.48 -7.55 15.57
CA GLY A 163 -10.09 -6.45 14.72
C GLY A 163 -9.49 -5.30 15.51
N TYR A 164 -8.86 -4.37 14.81
CA TYR A 164 -8.35 -3.14 15.39
C TYR A 164 -9.44 -2.06 15.37
N TYR A 165 -9.90 -1.63 16.54
CA TYR A 165 -11.00 -0.67 16.69
C TYR A 165 -10.52 0.74 17.11
N GLY A 166 -9.27 1.07 16.82
CA GLY A 166 -8.79 2.45 16.90
C GLY A 166 -8.43 2.92 18.32
N VAL A 167 -7.93 2.05 19.19
CA VAL A 167 -7.53 2.42 20.57
C VAL A 167 -6.60 3.64 20.58
N CYS A 168 -5.59 3.68 19.70
CA CYS A 168 -4.68 4.83 19.61
C CYS A 168 -5.34 6.09 19.03
N ASN A 169 -6.40 5.96 18.22
CA ASN A 169 -7.14 7.10 17.71
C ASN A 169 -7.82 7.90 18.83
N ILE A 170 -8.40 7.19 19.80
CA ILE A 170 -9.05 7.82 20.96
C ILE A 170 -8.03 8.63 21.78
N MET A 171 -6.80 8.12 21.93
CA MET A 171 -5.73 8.82 22.63
C MET A 171 -5.33 10.11 21.91
N VAL A 172 -5.19 10.09 20.59
CA VAL A 172 -4.84 11.28 19.79
C VAL A 172 -5.94 12.34 19.87
N ILE A 173 -7.22 11.93 19.81
CA ILE A 173 -8.36 12.84 19.91
C ILE A 173 -8.47 13.45 21.33
N SER A 174 -8.25 12.67 22.39
CA SER A 174 -8.28 13.18 23.77
C SER A 174 -7.15 14.18 24.03
N PHE A 175 -5.93 13.87 23.56
CA PHE A 175 -4.79 14.75 23.67
C PHE A 175 -5.00 16.10 22.93
N GLN A 176 -5.65 16.09 21.79
CA GLN A 176 -5.99 17.28 21.02
C GLN A 176 -7.07 18.14 21.70
N LYS A 177 -8.06 17.50 22.34
CA LYS A 177 -9.08 18.23 23.14
C LYS A 177 -8.44 18.92 24.34
N ASP A 178 -7.55 18.25 25.05
CA ASP A 178 -6.84 18.84 26.21
C ASP A 178 -5.95 20.03 25.82
N LEU A 179 -5.26 19.95 24.67
CA LEU A 179 -4.45 21.06 24.14
C LEU A 179 -5.31 22.26 23.73
N ASN A 180 -6.44 22.03 23.06
CA ASN A 180 -7.35 23.11 22.67
C ASN A 180 -8.02 23.77 23.87
N GLN A 181 -8.33 23.01 24.93
CA GLN A 181 -8.85 23.59 26.18
C GLN A 181 -7.81 24.45 26.91
N ARG A 182 -6.53 24.03 26.92
CA ARG A 182 -5.44 24.83 27.49
C ARG A 182 -5.14 26.09 26.70
N ALA A 183 -5.23 26.04 25.35
CA ALA A 183 -5.03 27.20 24.48
C ALA A 183 -6.17 28.24 24.60
N LEU A 184 -7.37 27.82 24.96
CA LEU A 184 -8.53 28.72 25.19
C LEU A 184 -8.56 29.31 26.61
N SER A 185 -7.70 28.83 27.51
CA SER A 185 -7.57 29.30 28.90
C SER A 185 -6.36 30.21 29.16
N MET A 186 -5.60 30.55 28.11
CA MET A 186 -4.56 31.57 28.09
C MET A 186 -5.03 32.83 27.38
#